data_69ee781eab4f50d56d02aa198d5d61cd
#
_entry.id   69ee781eab4f50d56d02aa198d5d61cd
#
_cell.length_a   1.000
_cell.length_b   1.000
_cell.length_c   1.000
_cell.angle_alpha   90.00
_cell.angle_beta   90.00
_cell.angle_gamma   90.00
#
_symmetry.space_group_name_H-M   'P 1'
#
loop_
_entity.id
_entity.type
_entity.pdbx_description
1 polymer ?
#
loop_
_entity_poly.entity_id
_entity_poly.type
_entity_poly.pdbx_seq_one_letter_code
_entity_poly.pdbx_strand_id
1 'polypeptide(L)'
;MASWFASFGMQVILFPWLVAVVLRQPPGRVGLAQMSLMAPSIALMLLGGAVADRADCRKLLMRYHLLATLPPLALAVVIASHSLGYAVLIVYGLAMGTLSALVIPARDALLTRVISRGLGRAVAVTTATQLIAQMLGIVLAGSAGAVGAVSLLVAQAVTLALGALAVSRLSPAPSQTVHAPGESRLDAMRDGLREAAGSERIRPVIIAMFAVGVFFVGAFIVLLPVLVRDAYGGGSAELSLVNMCFWGGTIVATMTQVRLGAMRRAGRAMMLALAGGAEVQAAISEPGPLYGLTLLCFAWGVGAGVVMTQGRTIVQLAARDSHRARILALFQLGFMGGAPIGALVMGYLAGLVGPRPAAVYPAGAMILVLLFLLFRSGLWRQEAS
;
A
#
# COMPACT_ATOMS: atom_id res chain seq x y z
N MET A 1 -12.40 9.73 6.72
CA MET A 1 -11.01 9.31 6.39
C MET A 1 -10.46 8.32 7.39
N ALA A 2 -10.42 8.63 8.67
CA ALA A 2 -9.89 7.72 9.71
C ALA A 2 -10.52 6.31 9.65
N SER A 3 -11.84 6.21 9.48
CA SER A 3 -12.57 4.95 9.42
C SER A 3 -12.09 3.99 8.33
N TRP A 4 -11.82 4.49 7.12
CA TRP A 4 -11.30 3.68 6.03
C TRP A 4 -9.91 3.13 6.35
N PHE A 5 -9.02 3.98 6.88
CA PHE A 5 -7.66 3.56 7.19
C PHE A 5 -7.56 2.68 8.44
N ALA A 6 -8.44 2.85 9.42
CA ALA A 6 -8.55 1.91 10.53
C ALA A 6 -9.01 0.52 10.02
N SER A 7 -10.04 0.49 9.16
CA SER A 7 -10.49 -0.73 8.49
C SER A 7 -9.37 -1.37 7.64
N PHE A 8 -8.63 -0.56 6.88
CA PHE A 8 -7.49 -1.01 6.10
C PHE A 8 -6.37 -1.59 6.98
N GLY A 9 -6.06 -0.94 8.11
CA GLY A 9 -5.10 -1.45 9.09
C GLY A 9 -5.51 -2.81 9.65
N MET A 10 -6.80 -3.00 9.98
CA MET A 10 -7.31 -4.31 10.38
C MET A 10 -7.14 -5.34 9.26
N GLN A 11 -7.46 -4.97 8.02
CA GLN A 11 -7.38 -5.85 6.86
C GLN A 11 -5.96 -6.31 6.55
N VAL A 12 -4.95 -5.43 6.73
CA VAL A 12 -3.53 -5.75 6.53
C VAL A 12 -3.06 -6.91 7.40
N ILE A 13 -3.69 -7.13 8.55
CA ILE A 13 -3.37 -8.24 9.46
C ILE A 13 -4.36 -9.38 9.32
N LEU A 14 -5.68 -9.11 9.38
CA LEU A 14 -6.71 -10.16 9.38
C LEU A 14 -6.69 -11.00 8.11
N PHE A 15 -6.54 -10.38 6.95
CA PHE A 15 -6.60 -11.11 5.69
C PHE A 15 -5.45 -12.10 5.51
N PRO A 16 -4.16 -11.70 5.58
CA PRO A 16 -3.06 -12.65 5.51
C PRO A 16 -3.05 -13.65 6.68
N TRP A 17 -3.47 -13.25 7.87
CA TRP A 17 -3.59 -14.15 9.02
C TRP A 17 -4.64 -15.25 8.77
N LEU A 18 -5.83 -14.91 8.26
CA LEU A 18 -6.85 -15.89 7.90
C LEU A 18 -6.36 -16.86 6.82
N VAL A 19 -5.66 -16.35 5.79
CA VAL A 19 -5.16 -17.20 4.70
C VAL A 19 -3.99 -18.06 5.16
N ALA A 20 -2.98 -17.45 5.76
CA ALA A 20 -1.72 -18.14 6.05
C ALA A 20 -1.79 -18.97 7.36
N VAL A 21 -2.36 -18.38 8.44
CA VAL A 21 -2.31 -19.00 9.78
C VAL A 21 -3.56 -19.85 10.04
N VAL A 22 -4.76 -19.30 9.83
CA VAL A 22 -6.02 -20.02 10.16
C VAL A 22 -6.28 -21.14 9.16
N LEU A 23 -6.27 -20.84 7.85
CA LEU A 23 -6.46 -21.85 6.80
C LEU A 23 -5.19 -22.61 6.43
N ARG A 24 -4.05 -22.26 7.00
CA ARG A 24 -2.74 -22.89 6.74
C ARG A 24 -2.45 -23.10 5.25
N GLN A 25 -2.82 -22.12 4.42
CA GLN A 25 -2.61 -22.25 2.99
C GLN A 25 -1.12 -22.20 2.62
N PRO A 26 -0.70 -22.96 1.59
CA PRO A 26 0.68 -22.91 1.09
C PRO A 26 1.03 -21.53 0.55
N PRO A 27 2.32 -21.15 0.51
CA PRO A 27 2.76 -19.80 0.13
C PRO A 27 2.21 -19.32 -1.22
N GLY A 28 2.11 -20.19 -2.22
CA GLY A 28 1.54 -19.86 -3.53
C GLY A 28 0.07 -19.40 -3.45
N ARG A 29 -0.75 -20.04 -2.58
CA ARG A 29 -2.11 -19.61 -2.34
C ARG A 29 -2.19 -18.31 -1.53
N VAL A 30 -1.24 -18.07 -0.60
CA VAL A 30 -1.14 -16.78 0.09
C VAL A 30 -0.86 -15.67 -0.92
N GLY A 31 0.07 -15.89 -1.85
CA GLY A 31 0.36 -14.93 -2.94
C GLY A 31 -0.85 -14.64 -3.82
N LEU A 32 -1.59 -15.68 -4.24
CA LEU A 32 -2.81 -15.52 -5.05
C LEU A 32 -3.91 -14.76 -4.28
N ALA A 33 -4.07 -15.03 -2.99
CA ALA A 33 -5.01 -14.29 -2.16
C ALA A 33 -4.64 -12.81 -2.06
N GLN A 34 -3.38 -12.48 -1.81
CA GLN A 34 -2.90 -11.09 -1.79
C GLN A 34 -3.09 -10.39 -3.14
N MET A 35 -2.82 -11.10 -4.24
CA MET A 35 -3.11 -10.59 -5.57
C MET A 35 -4.61 -10.30 -5.77
N SER A 36 -5.51 -11.16 -5.31
CA SER A 36 -6.97 -10.95 -5.43
C SER A 36 -7.43 -9.67 -4.76
N LEU A 37 -6.76 -9.27 -3.68
CA LEU A 37 -7.02 -8.01 -2.97
C LEU A 37 -6.49 -6.79 -3.75
N MET A 38 -5.36 -6.92 -4.44
CA MET A 38 -4.67 -5.77 -5.04
C MET A 38 -5.01 -5.57 -6.52
N ALA A 39 -5.22 -6.64 -7.29
CA ALA A 39 -5.45 -6.57 -8.74
C ALA A 39 -6.67 -5.73 -9.13
N PRO A 40 -7.85 -5.84 -8.47
CA PRO A 40 -8.98 -5.00 -8.79
C PRO A 40 -8.70 -3.52 -8.54
N SER A 41 -7.91 -3.19 -7.49
CA SER A 41 -7.56 -1.81 -7.18
C SER A 41 -6.81 -1.14 -8.33
N ILE A 42 -5.91 -1.86 -8.98
CA ILE A 42 -5.14 -1.36 -10.12
C ILE A 42 -6.01 -1.27 -11.38
N ALA A 43 -6.72 -2.35 -11.68
CA ALA A 43 -7.56 -2.43 -12.89
C ALA A 43 -8.68 -1.37 -12.90
N LEU A 44 -9.28 -1.11 -11.73
CA LEU A 44 -10.43 -0.22 -11.60
C LEU A 44 -10.09 1.20 -11.15
N MET A 45 -8.84 1.50 -10.79
CA MET A 45 -8.43 2.82 -10.28
C MET A 45 -8.76 3.95 -11.27
N LEU A 46 -8.58 3.72 -12.56
CA LEU A 46 -8.92 4.69 -13.62
C LEU A 46 -10.43 4.91 -13.74
N LEU A 47 -11.21 3.81 -13.63
CA LEU A 47 -12.66 3.88 -13.65
C LEU A 47 -13.19 4.59 -12.40
N GLY A 48 -12.64 4.29 -11.22
CA GLY A 48 -13.00 4.95 -9.96
C GLY A 48 -12.78 6.47 -10.02
N GLY A 49 -11.66 6.90 -10.59
CA GLY A 49 -11.39 8.32 -10.86
C GLY A 49 -12.42 8.94 -11.82
N ALA A 50 -12.79 8.23 -12.94
CA ALA A 50 -13.76 8.72 -13.90
C ALA A 50 -15.17 8.92 -13.31
N VAL A 51 -15.57 8.01 -12.42
CA VAL A 51 -16.86 8.08 -11.71
C VAL A 51 -16.84 9.21 -10.67
N ALA A 52 -15.74 9.36 -9.91
CA ALA A 52 -15.60 10.39 -8.89
C ALA A 52 -15.69 11.82 -9.46
N ASP A 53 -15.20 12.03 -10.69
CA ASP A 53 -15.23 13.37 -11.30
C ASP A 53 -16.63 13.83 -11.74
N ARG A 54 -17.49 12.86 -12.12
CA ARG A 54 -18.84 13.15 -12.67
C ARG A 54 -19.94 13.07 -11.62
N ALA A 55 -19.67 12.46 -10.47
CA ALA A 55 -20.67 12.22 -9.44
C ALA A 55 -20.53 13.16 -8.24
N ASP A 56 -21.58 13.23 -7.43
CA ASP A 56 -21.53 13.79 -6.09
C ASP A 56 -20.61 12.92 -5.21
N CYS A 57 -19.35 13.37 -5.03
CA CYS A 57 -18.35 12.64 -4.28
C CYS A 57 -18.80 12.28 -2.86
N ARG A 58 -19.64 13.09 -2.21
CA ARG A 58 -20.19 12.82 -0.88
C ARG A 58 -21.13 11.60 -0.91
N LYS A 59 -22.11 11.61 -1.83
CA LYS A 59 -23.06 10.51 -1.97
C LYS A 59 -22.34 9.24 -2.40
N LEU A 60 -21.37 9.37 -3.31
CA LEU A 60 -20.57 8.27 -3.80
C LEU A 60 -19.75 7.62 -2.67
N LEU A 61 -19.03 8.43 -1.91
CA LEU A 61 -18.21 7.97 -0.80
C LEU A 61 -19.06 7.34 0.32
N MET A 62 -20.22 7.91 0.62
CA MET A 62 -21.18 7.33 1.57
C MET A 62 -21.65 5.94 1.12
N ARG A 63 -22.06 5.81 -0.14
CA ARG A 63 -22.50 4.52 -0.72
C ARG A 63 -21.38 3.48 -0.69
N TYR A 64 -20.16 3.86 -1.07
CA TYR A 64 -19.03 2.95 -1.07
C TYR A 64 -18.63 2.51 0.33
N HIS A 65 -18.70 3.39 1.35
CA HIS A 65 -18.47 3.00 2.74
C HIS A 65 -19.55 2.01 3.22
N LEU A 66 -20.82 2.22 2.88
CA LEU A 66 -21.89 1.27 3.21
C LEU A 66 -21.69 -0.06 2.50
N LEU A 67 -21.39 -0.06 1.20
CA LEU A 67 -21.12 -1.29 0.46
C LEU A 67 -19.89 -2.03 1.02
N ALA A 68 -18.88 -1.29 1.50
CA ALA A 68 -17.70 -1.88 2.09
C ALA A 68 -17.93 -2.55 3.46
N THR A 69 -19.10 -2.35 4.09
CA THR A 69 -19.47 -3.11 5.30
C THR A 69 -19.87 -4.55 4.99
N LEU A 70 -20.35 -4.82 3.77
CA LEU A 70 -20.89 -6.13 3.39
C LEU A 70 -19.83 -7.24 3.37
N PRO A 71 -18.64 -7.08 2.74
CA PRO A 71 -17.67 -8.15 2.70
C PRO A 71 -17.19 -8.62 4.09
N PRO A 72 -16.80 -7.73 5.04
CA PRO A 72 -16.40 -8.19 6.36
C PRO A 72 -17.55 -8.81 7.16
N LEU A 73 -18.81 -8.33 7.02
CA LEU A 73 -19.96 -8.97 7.65
C LEU A 73 -20.24 -10.34 7.05
N ALA A 74 -20.22 -10.47 5.73
CA ALA A 74 -20.39 -11.76 5.07
C ALA A 74 -19.31 -12.76 5.50
N LEU A 75 -18.06 -12.31 5.56
CA LEU A 75 -16.94 -13.13 6.04
C LEU A 75 -17.14 -13.53 7.51
N ALA A 76 -17.60 -12.61 8.37
CA ALA A 76 -17.89 -12.90 9.77
C ALA A 76 -18.96 -13.99 9.92
N VAL A 77 -20.03 -13.92 9.11
CA VAL A 77 -21.10 -14.95 9.09
C VAL A 77 -20.53 -16.30 8.65
N VAL A 78 -19.72 -16.33 7.58
CA VAL A 78 -19.10 -17.56 7.08
C VAL A 78 -18.16 -18.19 8.13
N ILE A 79 -17.40 -17.38 8.86
CA ILE A 79 -16.54 -17.88 9.94
C ILE A 79 -17.40 -18.41 11.10
N ALA A 80 -18.45 -17.69 11.51
CA ALA A 80 -19.35 -18.11 12.58
C ALA A 80 -20.10 -19.40 12.25
N SER A 81 -20.39 -19.67 10.98
CA SER A 81 -20.97 -20.93 10.51
C SER A 81 -19.97 -22.07 10.31
N HIS A 82 -18.71 -21.89 10.69
CA HIS A 82 -17.63 -22.87 10.52
C HIS A 82 -17.40 -23.32 9.06
N SER A 83 -17.82 -22.52 8.08
CA SER A 83 -17.73 -22.82 6.65
C SER A 83 -16.63 -22.01 5.92
N LEU A 84 -15.63 -21.52 6.67
CA LEU A 84 -14.53 -20.75 6.10
C LEU A 84 -13.72 -21.60 5.11
N GLY A 85 -13.73 -21.20 3.84
CA GLY A 85 -12.95 -21.82 2.77
C GLY A 85 -12.06 -20.80 2.05
N TYR A 86 -11.06 -21.31 1.35
CA TYR A 86 -10.11 -20.45 0.61
C TYR A 86 -10.81 -19.59 -0.46
N ALA A 87 -11.80 -20.16 -1.18
CA ALA A 87 -12.57 -19.44 -2.20
C ALA A 87 -13.30 -18.21 -1.63
N VAL A 88 -13.81 -18.31 -0.40
CA VAL A 88 -14.47 -17.20 0.29
C VAL A 88 -13.50 -16.04 0.52
N LEU A 89 -12.24 -16.33 0.90
CA LEU A 89 -11.22 -15.31 1.08
C LEU A 89 -10.82 -14.65 -0.24
N ILE A 90 -10.78 -15.41 -1.35
CA ILE A 90 -10.58 -14.82 -2.69
C ILE A 90 -11.70 -13.86 -3.05
N VAL A 91 -12.96 -14.26 -2.85
CA VAL A 91 -14.13 -13.39 -3.11
C VAL A 91 -14.09 -12.14 -2.22
N TYR A 92 -13.76 -12.30 -0.95
CA TYR A 92 -13.56 -11.17 -0.04
C TYR A 92 -12.45 -10.22 -0.53
N GLY A 93 -11.30 -10.78 -0.95
CA GLY A 93 -10.19 -10.01 -1.51
C GLY A 93 -10.60 -9.20 -2.74
N LEU A 94 -11.25 -9.85 -3.71
CA LEU A 94 -11.76 -9.19 -4.92
C LEU A 94 -12.77 -8.08 -4.59
N ALA A 95 -13.69 -8.32 -3.66
CA ALA A 95 -14.70 -7.35 -3.25
C ALA A 95 -14.05 -6.12 -2.57
N MET A 96 -13.16 -6.34 -1.59
CA MET A 96 -12.48 -5.25 -0.88
C MET A 96 -11.51 -4.49 -1.79
N GLY A 97 -10.81 -5.18 -2.69
CA GLY A 97 -9.95 -4.57 -3.69
C GLY A 97 -10.73 -3.66 -4.66
N THR A 98 -11.88 -4.12 -5.13
CA THR A 98 -12.80 -3.33 -5.97
C THR A 98 -13.29 -2.07 -5.25
N LEU A 99 -13.73 -2.22 -4.00
CA LEU A 99 -14.19 -1.09 -3.20
C LEU A 99 -13.07 -0.08 -2.92
N SER A 100 -11.84 -0.56 -2.67
CA SER A 100 -10.66 0.31 -2.49
C SER A 100 -10.39 1.17 -3.73
N ALA A 101 -10.51 0.59 -4.93
CA ALA A 101 -10.33 1.31 -6.20
C ALA A 101 -11.32 2.47 -6.38
N LEU A 102 -12.51 2.35 -5.80
CA LEU A 102 -13.58 3.35 -5.91
C LEU A 102 -13.55 4.38 -4.77
N VAL A 103 -13.25 3.95 -3.56
CA VAL A 103 -13.24 4.81 -2.36
C VAL A 103 -12.09 5.82 -2.39
N ILE A 104 -10.88 5.36 -2.77
CA ILE A 104 -9.68 6.22 -2.70
C ILE A 104 -9.81 7.46 -3.58
N PRO A 105 -10.16 7.38 -4.89
CA PRO A 105 -10.34 8.56 -5.72
C PRO A 105 -11.49 9.46 -5.27
N ALA A 106 -12.62 8.86 -4.85
CA ALA A 106 -13.77 9.64 -4.37
C ALA A 106 -13.44 10.44 -3.12
N ARG A 107 -12.66 9.86 -2.22
CA ARG A 107 -12.17 10.51 -1.00
C ARG A 107 -11.24 11.67 -1.32
N ASP A 108 -10.26 11.48 -2.20
CA ASP A 108 -9.27 12.49 -2.55
C ASP A 108 -9.94 13.67 -3.30
N ALA A 109 -10.89 13.38 -4.17
CA ALA A 109 -11.69 14.40 -4.84
C ALA A 109 -12.58 15.19 -3.85
N LEU A 110 -13.15 14.52 -2.83
CA LEU A 110 -13.93 15.22 -1.81
C LEU A 110 -13.05 16.13 -0.96
N LEU A 111 -11.84 15.68 -0.61
CA LEU A 111 -10.90 16.48 0.19
C LEU A 111 -10.55 17.80 -0.50
N THR A 112 -10.24 17.77 -1.78
CA THR A 112 -9.89 18.98 -2.55
C THR A 112 -11.08 19.93 -2.74
N ARG A 113 -12.31 19.39 -2.79
CA ARG A 113 -13.53 20.21 -2.92
C ARG A 113 -13.96 20.90 -1.62
N VAL A 114 -13.67 20.28 -0.46
CA VAL A 114 -14.07 20.83 0.86
C VAL A 114 -13.09 21.89 1.36
N ILE A 115 -11.83 21.84 0.92
CA ILE A 115 -10.78 22.71 1.44
C ILE A 115 -10.54 23.88 0.47
N SER A 116 -11.01 25.05 0.86
CA SER A 116 -10.84 26.30 0.09
C SER A 116 -9.53 27.04 0.43
N ARG A 117 -8.97 26.87 1.63
CA ARG A 117 -7.74 27.52 2.08
C ARG A 117 -6.88 26.57 2.91
N GLY A 118 -5.54 26.69 2.79
CA GLY A 118 -4.62 25.91 3.61
C GLY A 118 -4.51 24.42 3.20
N LEU A 119 -4.61 24.12 1.90
CA LEU A 119 -4.57 22.74 1.36
C LEU A 119 -3.38 21.93 1.90
N GLY A 120 -2.19 22.52 1.99
CA GLY A 120 -1.00 21.84 2.52
C GLY A 120 -1.16 21.36 3.96
N ARG A 121 -1.71 22.23 4.85
CA ARG A 121 -2.00 21.86 6.25
C ARG A 121 -3.06 20.77 6.33
N ALA A 122 -4.10 20.87 5.53
CA ALA A 122 -5.17 19.88 5.51
C ALA A 122 -4.67 18.52 4.99
N VAL A 123 -3.84 18.49 3.97
CA VAL A 123 -3.21 17.26 3.48
C VAL A 123 -2.30 16.65 4.57
N ALA A 124 -1.51 17.46 5.27
CA ALA A 124 -0.66 16.97 6.37
C ALA A 124 -1.48 16.37 7.51
N VAL A 125 -2.54 17.05 7.98
CA VAL A 125 -3.43 16.54 9.03
C VAL A 125 -4.13 15.27 8.58
N THR A 126 -4.59 15.22 7.34
CA THR A 126 -5.24 14.03 6.78
C THR A 126 -4.29 12.84 6.73
N THR A 127 -3.05 13.05 6.27
CA THR A 127 -2.03 11.99 6.22
C THR A 127 -1.67 11.48 7.62
N ALA A 128 -1.50 12.38 8.59
CA ALA A 128 -1.26 11.99 9.99
C ALA A 128 -2.43 11.17 10.54
N THR A 129 -3.67 11.62 10.32
CA THR A 129 -4.89 10.89 10.73
C THR A 129 -4.96 9.51 10.08
N GLN A 130 -4.57 9.38 8.80
CA GLN A 130 -4.53 8.10 8.10
C GLN A 130 -3.54 7.14 8.75
N LEU A 131 -2.32 7.59 9.01
CA LEU A 131 -1.28 6.76 9.62
C LEU A 131 -1.68 6.31 11.03
N ILE A 132 -2.19 7.21 11.85
CA ILE A 132 -2.65 6.89 13.21
C ILE A 132 -3.81 5.88 13.15
N ALA A 133 -4.81 6.11 12.31
CA ALA A 133 -5.95 5.22 12.17
C ALA A 133 -5.54 3.84 11.66
N GLN A 134 -4.62 3.76 10.69
CA GLN A 134 -4.08 2.51 10.20
C GLN A 134 -3.32 1.75 11.29
N MET A 135 -2.46 2.44 12.06
CA MET A 135 -1.73 1.82 13.16
C MET A 135 -2.68 1.28 14.24
N LEU A 136 -3.72 2.03 14.59
CA LEU A 136 -4.76 1.55 15.53
C LEU A 136 -5.46 0.30 14.97
N GLY A 137 -5.77 0.27 13.68
CA GLY A 137 -6.34 -0.90 13.02
C GLY A 137 -5.42 -2.13 13.08
N ILE A 138 -4.12 -1.96 12.86
CA ILE A 138 -3.11 -3.02 12.97
C ILE A 138 -3.06 -3.55 14.41
N VAL A 139 -3.01 -2.67 15.41
CA VAL A 139 -2.99 -3.05 16.84
C VAL A 139 -4.24 -3.86 17.21
N LEU A 140 -5.42 -3.36 16.83
CA LEU A 140 -6.68 -4.06 17.08
C LEU A 140 -6.71 -5.45 16.43
N ALA A 141 -6.25 -5.56 15.19
CA ALA A 141 -6.21 -6.84 14.48
C ALA A 141 -5.20 -7.83 15.10
N GLY A 142 -4.18 -7.34 15.77
CA GLY A 142 -3.25 -8.17 16.54
C GLY A 142 -3.94 -9.00 17.63
N SER A 143 -5.06 -8.54 18.17
CA SER A 143 -5.85 -9.26 19.16
C SER A 143 -6.72 -10.39 18.58
N ALA A 144 -6.67 -10.66 17.27
CA ALA A 144 -7.55 -11.65 16.61
C ALA A 144 -7.45 -13.06 17.19
N GLY A 145 -6.27 -13.45 17.66
CA GLY A 145 -6.08 -14.73 18.35
C GLY A 145 -6.82 -14.84 19.70
N ALA A 146 -7.04 -13.70 20.38
CA ALA A 146 -7.69 -13.64 21.68
C ALA A 146 -9.20 -13.39 21.59
N VAL A 147 -9.62 -12.38 20.77
CA VAL A 147 -11.04 -11.97 20.69
C VAL A 147 -11.79 -12.62 19.53
N GLY A 148 -11.09 -13.33 18.66
CA GLY A 148 -11.65 -14.01 17.50
C GLY A 148 -11.81 -13.12 16.27
N ALA A 149 -11.72 -13.75 15.09
CA ALA A 149 -11.85 -13.06 13.80
C ALA A 149 -13.22 -12.40 13.61
N VAL A 150 -14.30 -13.05 14.07
CA VAL A 150 -15.69 -12.56 13.90
C VAL A 150 -15.85 -11.19 14.55
N SER A 151 -15.40 -11.03 15.81
CA SER A 151 -15.49 -9.77 16.55
C SER A 151 -14.78 -8.62 15.84
N LEU A 152 -13.61 -8.89 15.26
CA LEU A 152 -12.82 -7.88 14.55
C LEU A 152 -13.38 -7.55 13.17
N LEU A 153 -13.95 -8.52 12.46
CA LEU A 153 -14.64 -8.26 11.20
C LEU A 153 -15.91 -7.43 11.41
N VAL A 154 -16.65 -7.68 12.50
CA VAL A 154 -17.78 -6.85 12.90
C VAL A 154 -17.29 -5.44 13.27
N ALA A 155 -16.22 -5.31 14.05
CA ALA A 155 -15.61 -4.01 14.37
C ALA A 155 -15.14 -3.27 13.10
N GLN A 156 -14.60 -3.97 12.12
CA GLN A 156 -14.23 -3.43 10.81
C GLN A 156 -15.46 -2.87 10.08
N ALA A 157 -16.55 -3.63 10.03
CA ALA A 157 -17.80 -3.21 9.39
C ALA A 157 -18.41 -2.00 10.11
N VAL A 158 -18.44 -2.00 11.45
CA VAL A 158 -18.91 -0.86 12.26
C VAL A 158 -18.07 0.39 11.99
N THR A 159 -16.76 0.25 11.92
CA THR A 159 -15.84 1.36 11.60
C THR A 159 -16.14 1.96 10.23
N LEU A 160 -16.43 1.13 9.22
CA LEU A 160 -16.84 1.58 7.88
C LEU A 160 -18.23 2.25 7.91
N ALA A 161 -19.20 1.69 8.64
CA ALA A 161 -20.52 2.29 8.80
C ALA A 161 -20.46 3.67 9.48
N LEU A 162 -19.64 3.81 10.52
CA LEU A 162 -19.37 5.11 11.15
C LEU A 162 -18.74 6.10 10.17
N GLY A 163 -17.89 5.60 9.26
CA GLY A 163 -17.35 6.40 8.14
C GLY A 163 -18.43 6.92 7.21
N ALA A 164 -19.39 6.07 6.83
CA ALA A 164 -20.55 6.47 6.02
C ALA A 164 -21.40 7.53 6.74
N LEU A 165 -21.66 7.32 8.03
CA LEU A 165 -22.40 8.26 8.86
C LEU A 165 -21.67 9.62 8.99
N ALA A 166 -20.36 9.61 9.17
CA ALA A 166 -19.57 10.83 9.21
C ALA A 166 -19.63 11.60 7.87
N VAL A 167 -19.54 10.90 6.75
CA VAL A 167 -19.66 11.49 5.41
C VAL A 167 -21.07 12.05 5.16
N SER A 168 -22.12 11.40 5.68
CA SER A 168 -23.51 11.88 5.52
C SER A 168 -23.78 13.22 6.21
N ARG A 169 -22.97 13.59 7.20
CA ARG A 169 -23.07 14.86 7.93
C ARG A 169 -22.31 16.03 7.30
N LEU A 170 -21.52 15.75 6.24
CA LEU A 170 -20.83 16.81 5.51
C LEU A 170 -21.83 17.62 4.66
N SER A 171 -21.61 18.93 4.53
CA SER A 171 -22.39 19.74 3.62
C SER A 171 -22.17 19.32 2.18
N PRO A 172 -23.18 19.40 1.28
CA PRO A 172 -22.98 19.15 -0.13
C PRO A 172 -21.90 20.11 -0.68
N ALA A 173 -20.82 19.54 -1.24
CA ALA A 173 -19.84 20.34 -1.94
C ALA A 173 -20.34 20.63 -3.36
N PRO A 174 -20.17 21.85 -3.89
CA PRO A 174 -20.54 22.15 -5.28
C PRO A 174 -19.86 21.16 -6.22
N SER A 175 -20.62 20.58 -7.14
CA SER A 175 -20.05 19.78 -8.22
C SER A 175 -19.35 20.71 -9.19
N GLN A 176 -18.07 20.95 -8.99
CA GLN A 176 -17.27 21.64 -10.00
C GLN A 176 -16.87 20.59 -11.04
N THR A 177 -17.46 20.69 -12.22
CA THR A 177 -16.97 20.03 -13.42
C THR A 177 -15.64 20.68 -13.83
N VAL A 178 -14.55 20.26 -13.21
CA VAL A 178 -13.20 20.70 -13.57
C VAL A 178 -12.67 19.76 -14.66
N HIS A 179 -13.28 19.81 -15.82
CA HIS A 179 -12.63 19.24 -17.01
C HIS A 179 -12.87 20.19 -18.18
N ALA A 180 -11.78 20.64 -18.80
CA ALA A 180 -11.85 21.19 -20.14
C ALA A 180 -12.50 20.12 -21.05
N PRO A 181 -13.52 20.47 -21.85
CA PRO A 181 -14.13 19.55 -22.77
C PRO A 181 -13.09 19.18 -23.85
N GLY A 182 -12.71 17.90 -23.95
CA GLY A 182 -11.97 17.44 -25.13
C GLY A 182 -10.83 16.46 -24.94
N GLU A 183 -10.16 16.38 -23.79
CA GLU A 183 -9.08 15.41 -23.63
C GLU A 183 -9.61 14.04 -23.12
N SER A 184 -9.36 12.99 -23.91
CA SER A 184 -9.54 11.62 -23.46
C SER A 184 -8.56 11.34 -22.32
N ARG A 185 -9.04 10.71 -21.21
CA ARG A 185 -8.15 10.32 -20.09
C ARG A 185 -7.07 9.35 -20.52
N LEU A 186 -7.35 8.51 -21.52
CA LEU A 186 -6.37 7.61 -22.08
C LEU A 186 -5.25 8.39 -22.78
N ASP A 187 -5.59 9.46 -23.51
CA ASP A 187 -4.60 10.31 -24.14
C ASP A 187 -3.78 11.07 -23.09
N ALA A 188 -4.44 11.62 -22.08
CA ALA A 188 -3.77 12.28 -20.96
C ALA A 188 -2.81 11.34 -20.20
N MET A 189 -3.19 10.08 -20.00
CA MET A 189 -2.33 9.06 -19.40
C MET A 189 -1.18 8.67 -20.33
N ARG A 190 -1.45 8.52 -21.62
CA ARG A 190 -0.44 8.21 -22.65
C ARG A 190 0.61 9.33 -22.76
N ASP A 191 0.19 10.59 -22.66
CA ASP A 191 1.11 11.72 -22.69
C ASP A 191 1.95 11.80 -21.42
N GLY A 192 1.35 11.55 -20.24
CA GLY A 192 2.11 11.40 -18.99
C GLY A 192 3.13 10.26 -19.04
N LEU A 193 2.74 9.12 -19.64
CA LEU A 193 3.63 7.96 -19.81
C LEU A 193 4.77 8.28 -20.80
N ARG A 194 4.49 8.97 -21.91
CA ARG A 194 5.52 9.42 -22.85
C ARG A 194 6.50 10.38 -22.20
N GLU A 195 6.01 11.36 -21.43
CA GLU A 195 6.86 12.31 -20.72
C GLU A 195 7.73 11.58 -19.68
N ALA A 196 7.13 10.68 -18.90
CA ALA A 196 7.86 9.89 -17.91
C ALA A 196 8.93 8.99 -18.55
N ALA A 197 8.61 8.34 -19.67
CA ALA A 197 9.53 7.48 -20.40
C ALA A 197 10.67 8.27 -21.08
N GLY A 198 10.39 9.50 -21.55
CA GLY A 198 11.37 10.40 -22.16
C GLY A 198 12.23 11.14 -21.16
N SER A 199 11.83 11.24 -19.89
CA SER A 199 12.55 11.97 -18.85
C SER A 199 13.67 11.14 -18.25
N GLU A 200 14.91 11.58 -18.38
CA GLU A 200 16.07 10.95 -17.74
C GLU A 200 16.01 11.00 -16.20
N ARG A 201 15.24 11.93 -15.63
CA ARG A 201 15.07 12.07 -14.18
C ARG A 201 13.92 11.24 -13.63
N ILE A 202 12.80 11.14 -14.35
CA ILE A 202 11.55 10.50 -13.87
C ILE A 202 11.59 9.00 -14.15
N ARG A 203 12.00 8.59 -15.35
CA ARG A 203 12.03 7.18 -15.78
C ARG A 203 12.73 6.25 -14.77
N PRO A 204 13.95 6.54 -14.28
CA PRO A 204 14.63 5.65 -13.34
C PRO A 204 13.92 5.53 -12.00
N VAL A 205 13.24 6.59 -11.53
CA VAL A 205 12.44 6.56 -10.30
C VAL A 205 11.21 5.66 -10.46
N ILE A 206 10.51 5.74 -11.60
CA ILE A 206 9.35 4.87 -11.86
C ILE A 206 9.78 3.41 -11.96
N ILE A 207 10.91 3.11 -12.64
CA ILE A 207 11.48 1.75 -12.71
C ILE A 207 11.79 1.23 -11.30
N ALA A 208 12.46 2.05 -10.48
CA ALA A 208 12.77 1.70 -9.10
C ALA A 208 11.51 1.43 -8.28
N MET A 209 10.46 2.26 -8.42
CA MET A 209 9.20 2.07 -7.69
C MET A 209 8.43 0.83 -8.14
N PHE A 210 8.47 0.50 -9.43
CA PHE A 210 7.90 -0.76 -9.91
C PHE A 210 8.66 -1.97 -9.35
N ALA A 211 9.99 -1.90 -9.32
CA ALA A 211 10.84 -2.93 -8.72
C ALA A 211 10.56 -3.07 -7.20
N VAL A 212 10.33 -1.96 -6.48
CA VAL A 212 9.89 -1.98 -5.07
C VAL A 212 8.55 -2.72 -4.93
N GLY A 213 7.58 -2.44 -5.80
CA GLY A 213 6.30 -3.17 -5.82
C GLY A 213 6.50 -4.67 -5.98
N VAL A 214 7.29 -5.08 -6.98
CA VAL A 214 7.53 -6.51 -7.27
C VAL A 214 8.36 -7.18 -6.18
N PHE A 215 9.50 -6.62 -5.81
CA PHE A 215 10.49 -7.32 -4.99
C PHE A 215 10.35 -7.07 -3.49
N PHE A 216 9.89 -5.90 -3.07
CA PHE A 216 9.75 -5.57 -1.65
C PHE A 216 8.33 -5.73 -1.15
N VAL A 217 7.34 -5.12 -1.82
CA VAL A 217 5.95 -5.22 -1.37
C VAL A 217 5.44 -6.64 -1.50
N GLY A 218 5.69 -7.30 -2.64
CA GLY A 218 5.31 -8.70 -2.84
C GLY A 218 5.90 -9.62 -1.77
N ALA A 219 7.19 -9.46 -1.45
CA ALA A 219 7.84 -10.20 -0.38
C ALA A 219 7.22 -9.88 1.01
N PHE A 220 7.03 -8.61 1.33
CA PHE A 220 6.47 -8.19 2.61
C PHE A 220 5.09 -8.79 2.87
N ILE A 221 4.18 -8.72 1.91
CA ILE A 221 2.79 -9.17 2.11
C ILE A 221 2.60 -10.69 2.04
N VAL A 222 3.56 -11.43 1.47
CA VAL A 222 3.48 -12.90 1.33
C VAL A 222 4.43 -13.61 2.29
N LEU A 223 5.72 -13.20 2.31
CA LEU A 223 6.72 -13.93 3.10
C LEU A 223 6.53 -13.70 4.60
N LEU A 224 6.21 -12.48 5.06
CA LEU A 224 6.10 -12.23 6.50
C LEU A 224 5.00 -13.05 7.17
N PRO A 225 3.75 -13.13 6.66
CA PRO A 225 2.74 -13.98 7.26
C PRO A 225 3.13 -15.47 7.30
N VAL A 226 3.77 -15.94 6.24
CA VAL A 226 4.24 -17.32 6.15
C VAL A 226 5.41 -17.58 7.10
N LEU A 227 6.37 -16.66 7.19
CA LEU A 227 7.49 -16.74 8.14
C LEU A 227 7.02 -16.70 9.58
N VAL A 228 6.10 -15.80 9.92
CA VAL A 228 5.53 -15.73 11.28
C VAL A 228 4.88 -17.04 11.65
N ARG A 229 4.13 -17.67 10.75
CA ARG A 229 3.52 -18.99 10.97
C ARG A 229 4.56 -20.11 11.08
N ASP A 230 5.42 -20.25 10.05
CA ASP A 230 6.23 -21.47 9.86
C ASP A 230 7.54 -21.45 10.67
N ALA A 231 8.15 -20.27 10.82
CA ALA A 231 9.44 -20.14 11.47
C ALA A 231 9.34 -19.74 12.96
N TYR A 232 8.24 -19.07 13.33
CA TYR A 232 8.08 -18.54 14.70
C TYR A 232 6.86 -19.12 15.42
N GLY A 233 6.01 -19.93 14.74
CA GLY A 233 4.77 -20.45 15.32
C GLY A 233 3.80 -19.37 15.78
N GLY A 234 3.95 -18.14 15.22
CA GLY A 234 3.21 -16.97 15.63
C GLY A 234 1.84 -16.85 14.96
N GLY A 235 1.03 -15.97 15.51
CA GLY A 235 -0.33 -15.68 15.05
C GLY A 235 -0.52 -14.21 14.62
N SER A 236 -1.71 -13.69 14.93
CA SER A 236 -2.08 -12.30 14.60
C SER A 236 -1.28 -11.27 15.39
N ALA A 237 -0.92 -11.59 16.64
CA ALA A 237 -0.16 -10.67 17.51
C ALA A 237 1.25 -10.44 16.98
N GLU A 238 1.98 -11.52 16.64
CA GLU A 238 3.33 -11.43 16.07
C GLU A 238 3.32 -10.77 14.70
N LEU A 239 2.34 -11.09 13.85
CA LEU A 239 2.18 -10.45 12.56
C LEU A 239 1.89 -8.94 12.70
N SER A 240 1.07 -8.57 13.68
CA SER A 240 0.79 -7.17 14.00
C SER A 240 2.05 -6.46 14.49
N LEU A 241 2.82 -7.07 15.40
CA LEU A 241 4.06 -6.51 15.91
C LEU A 241 5.07 -6.22 14.79
N VAL A 242 5.29 -7.18 13.89
CA VAL A 242 6.18 -7.04 12.73
C VAL A 242 5.73 -5.89 11.83
N ASN A 243 4.43 -5.80 11.54
CA ASN A 243 3.86 -4.70 10.75
C ASN A 243 3.99 -3.34 11.45
N MET A 244 3.73 -3.28 12.77
CA MET A 244 3.91 -2.06 13.56
C MET A 244 5.35 -1.56 13.53
N CYS A 245 6.33 -2.46 13.64
CA CYS A 245 7.73 -2.09 13.53
C CYS A 245 8.06 -1.51 12.15
N PHE A 246 7.59 -2.13 11.06
CA PHE A 246 7.79 -1.61 9.70
C PHE A 246 7.17 -0.23 9.51
N TRP A 247 5.89 -0.06 9.83
CA TRP A 247 5.23 1.24 9.70
C TRP A 247 5.79 2.28 10.67
N GLY A 248 6.19 1.87 11.87
CA GLY A 248 6.90 2.71 12.84
C GLY A 248 8.22 3.25 12.28
N GLY A 249 9.02 2.40 11.67
CA GLY A 249 10.25 2.80 10.96
C GLY A 249 9.98 3.80 9.83
N THR A 250 8.94 3.55 9.04
CA THR A 250 8.51 4.43 7.96
C THR A 250 8.11 5.82 8.48
N ILE A 251 7.36 5.87 9.59
CA ILE A 251 6.94 7.13 10.23
C ILE A 251 8.17 7.88 10.76
N VAL A 252 9.06 7.20 11.47
CA VAL A 252 10.30 7.80 12.02
C VAL A 252 11.14 8.41 10.89
N ALA A 253 11.38 7.66 9.81
CA ALA A 253 12.16 8.16 8.68
C ALA A 253 11.50 9.39 8.02
N THR A 254 10.18 9.33 7.80
CA THR A 254 9.44 10.45 7.20
C THR A 254 9.45 11.69 8.09
N MET A 255 9.22 11.54 9.40
CA MET A 255 9.26 12.66 10.34
C MET A 255 10.65 13.27 10.46
N THR A 256 11.70 12.44 10.46
CA THR A 256 13.10 12.90 10.45
C THR A 256 13.38 13.75 9.20
N GLN A 257 12.94 13.30 8.03
CA GLN A 257 13.13 14.06 6.78
C GLN A 257 12.35 15.38 6.80
N VAL A 258 11.15 15.42 7.35
CA VAL A 258 10.39 16.66 7.51
C VAL A 258 11.12 17.66 8.41
N ARG A 259 11.76 17.18 9.48
CA ARG A 259 12.52 18.04 10.42
C ARG A 259 13.87 18.50 9.86
N LEU A 260 14.57 17.64 9.15
CA LEU A 260 15.91 17.95 8.59
C LEU A 260 15.84 18.73 7.27
N GLY A 261 14.66 18.80 6.65
CA GLY A 261 14.48 19.44 5.34
C GLY A 261 14.87 18.53 4.15
N ALA A 262 14.87 19.13 2.96
CA ALA A 262 15.17 18.40 1.73
C ALA A 262 16.61 17.89 1.71
N MET A 263 16.79 16.60 1.42
CA MET A 263 18.12 16.01 1.24
C MET A 263 18.74 16.50 -0.06
N ARG A 264 19.91 17.12 0.00
CA ARG A 264 20.63 17.65 -1.18
C ARG A 264 20.82 16.61 -2.28
N ARG A 265 21.05 15.34 -1.91
CA ARG A 265 21.32 14.23 -2.84
C ARG A 265 20.21 13.19 -2.78
N ALA A 266 19.02 13.58 -3.20
CA ALA A 266 17.80 12.75 -3.13
C ALA A 266 17.98 11.40 -3.84
N GLY A 267 18.62 11.36 -5.02
CA GLY A 267 18.84 10.13 -5.75
C GLY A 267 19.76 9.14 -5.03
N ARG A 268 20.84 9.64 -4.41
CA ARG A 268 21.74 8.78 -3.59
C ARG A 268 21.02 8.22 -2.37
N ALA A 269 20.27 9.08 -1.66
CA ALA A 269 19.51 8.65 -0.49
C ALA A 269 18.51 7.56 -0.84
N MET A 270 17.80 7.70 -1.97
CA MET A 270 16.87 6.69 -2.47
C MET A 270 17.59 5.37 -2.80
N MET A 271 18.70 5.41 -3.55
CA MET A 271 19.43 4.20 -3.94
C MET A 271 20.06 3.49 -2.75
N LEU A 272 20.66 4.22 -1.80
CA LEU A 272 21.21 3.64 -0.57
C LEU A 272 20.11 3.02 0.31
N ALA A 273 18.96 3.67 0.42
CA ALA A 273 17.82 3.12 1.16
C ALA A 273 17.27 1.84 0.50
N LEU A 274 17.26 1.76 -0.84
CA LEU A 274 16.87 0.55 -1.57
C LEU A 274 17.91 -0.57 -1.39
N ALA A 275 19.19 -0.26 -1.43
CA ALA A 275 20.27 -1.23 -1.18
C ALA A 275 20.18 -1.77 0.26
N GLY A 276 20.06 -0.89 1.26
CA GLY A 276 19.87 -1.30 2.65
C GLY A 276 18.58 -2.13 2.85
N GLY A 277 17.50 -1.79 2.14
CA GLY A 277 16.28 -2.60 2.13
C GLY A 277 16.49 -4.00 1.56
N ALA A 278 17.31 -4.15 0.51
CA ALA A 278 17.68 -5.45 -0.04
C ALA A 278 18.56 -6.26 0.93
N GLU A 279 19.51 -5.61 1.61
CA GLU A 279 20.32 -6.26 2.65
C GLU A 279 19.46 -6.75 3.82
N VAL A 280 18.55 -5.89 4.30
CA VAL A 280 17.59 -6.27 5.36
C VAL A 280 16.72 -7.45 4.93
N GLN A 281 16.22 -7.43 3.68
CA GLN A 281 15.42 -8.52 3.16
C GLN A 281 16.23 -9.83 3.05
N ALA A 282 17.47 -9.76 2.62
CA ALA A 282 18.37 -10.92 2.62
C ALA A 282 18.64 -11.41 4.06
N ALA A 283 18.85 -10.51 5.03
CA ALA A 283 19.06 -10.87 6.44
C ALA A 283 17.84 -11.57 7.06
N ILE A 284 16.62 -11.37 6.56
CA ILE A 284 15.42 -12.11 7.01
C ILE A 284 15.53 -13.62 6.68
N SER A 285 16.35 -14.03 5.71
CA SER A 285 16.59 -15.45 5.42
C SER A 285 17.33 -16.17 6.53
N GLU A 286 18.13 -15.46 7.31
CA GLU A 286 18.90 -16.05 8.40
C GLU A 286 18.02 -16.46 9.58
N PRO A 287 18.31 -17.60 10.20
CA PRO A 287 17.63 -17.99 11.42
C PRO A 287 17.89 -17.01 12.55
N GLY A 288 16.84 -16.56 13.21
CA GLY A 288 16.96 -15.64 14.33
C GLY A 288 15.71 -15.62 15.19
N PRO A 289 15.75 -14.96 16.33
CA PRO A 289 14.59 -14.80 17.21
C PRO A 289 13.60 -13.78 16.62
N LEU A 290 12.34 -13.81 17.08
CA LEU A 290 11.28 -12.91 16.60
C LEU A 290 11.65 -11.42 16.77
N TYR A 291 12.32 -11.05 17.86
CA TYR A 291 12.76 -9.67 18.05
C TYR A 291 13.78 -9.22 16.98
N GLY A 292 14.61 -10.15 16.48
CA GLY A 292 15.50 -9.89 15.35
C GLY A 292 14.71 -9.56 14.07
N LEU A 293 13.64 -10.33 13.77
CA LEU A 293 12.75 -10.03 12.65
C LEU A 293 12.05 -8.68 12.83
N THR A 294 11.60 -8.32 14.02
CA THR A 294 10.96 -7.02 14.26
C THR A 294 11.93 -5.85 14.06
N LEU A 295 13.18 -5.98 14.49
CA LEU A 295 14.23 -4.98 14.26
C LEU A 295 14.57 -4.85 12.76
N LEU A 296 14.69 -5.96 12.05
CA LEU A 296 14.89 -5.95 10.59
C LEU A 296 13.71 -5.27 9.88
N CYS A 297 12.48 -5.57 10.27
CA CYS A 297 11.30 -4.91 9.71
C CYS A 297 11.25 -3.41 10.02
N PHE A 298 11.69 -2.99 11.22
CA PHE A 298 11.82 -1.57 11.54
C PHE A 298 12.85 -0.88 10.63
N ALA A 299 14.03 -1.47 10.46
CA ALA A 299 15.08 -0.96 9.57
C ALA A 299 14.59 -0.90 8.10
N TRP A 300 13.88 -1.93 7.66
CA TRP A 300 13.25 -1.96 6.33
C TRP A 300 12.23 -0.82 6.18
N GLY A 301 11.41 -0.59 7.20
CA GLY A 301 10.46 0.53 7.26
C GLY A 301 11.14 1.90 7.15
N VAL A 302 12.27 2.09 7.84
CA VAL A 302 13.08 3.32 7.72
C VAL A 302 13.51 3.52 6.26
N GLY A 303 14.04 2.49 5.61
CA GLY A 303 14.41 2.53 4.19
C GLY A 303 13.20 2.87 3.30
N ALA A 304 12.04 2.25 3.54
CA ALA A 304 10.81 2.52 2.79
C ALA A 304 10.35 3.98 2.91
N GLY A 305 10.43 4.57 4.11
CA GLY A 305 10.10 5.99 4.33
C GLY A 305 11.03 6.93 3.56
N VAL A 306 12.32 6.61 3.49
CA VAL A 306 13.30 7.38 2.68
C VAL A 306 12.97 7.27 1.20
N VAL A 307 12.78 6.04 0.69
CA VAL A 307 12.49 5.78 -0.74
C VAL A 307 11.22 6.51 -1.20
N MET A 308 10.13 6.40 -0.42
CA MET A 308 8.86 7.04 -0.76
C MET A 308 8.97 8.56 -0.79
N THR A 309 9.64 9.16 0.20
CA THR A 309 9.78 10.62 0.30
C THR A 309 10.70 11.14 -0.81
N GLN A 310 11.89 10.55 -0.98
CA GLN A 310 12.86 11.03 -1.97
C GLN A 310 12.38 10.77 -3.40
N GLY A 311 11.81 9.59 -3.68
CA GLY A 311 11.24 9.29 -4.99
C GLY A 311 10.13 10.28 -5.39
N ARG A 312 9.23 10.58 -4.46
CA ARG A 312 8.18 11.59 -4.69
C ARG A 312 8.74 12.98 -4.91
N THR A 313 9.75 13.38 -4.13
CA THR A 313 10.43 14.68 -4.26
C THR A 313 11.08 14.82 -5.64
N ILE A 314 11.87 13.83 -6.09
CA ILE A 314 12.51 13.83 -7.41
C ILE A 314 11.45 14.00 -8.51
N VAL A 315 10.38 13.22 -8.45
CA VAL A 315 9.31 13.27 -9.44
C VAL A 315 8.60 14.63 -9.43
N GLN A 316 8.31 15.20 -8.25
CA GLN A 316 7.65 16.50 -8.12
C GLN A 316 8.49 17.65 -8.69
N LEU A 317 9.81 17.62 -8.49
CA LEU A 317 10.72 18.66 -8.98
C LEU A 317 11.05 18.50 -10.47
N ALA A 318 11.04 17.26 -10.98
CA ALA A 318 11.35 17.01 -12.40
C ALA A 318 10.14 17.14 -13.34
N ALA A 319 8.91 17.01 -12.80
CA ALA A 319 7.70 17.08 -13.59
C ALA A 319 7.30 18.51 -13.91
N ARG A 320 6.88 18.78 -15.16
CA ARG A 320 6.29 20.06 -15.56
C ARG A 320 5.00 20.31 -14.79
N ASP A 321 4.71 21.56 -14.44
CA ASP A 321 3.52 21.91 -13.63
C ASP A 321 2.22 21.39 -14.23
N SER A 322 2.07 21.45 -15.56
CA SER A 322 0.89 20.96 -16.29
C SER A 322 0.69 19.43 -16.22
N HIS A 323 1.76 18.65 -16.02
CA HIS A 323 1.72 17.19 -16.01
C HIS A 323 2.05 16.56 -14.64
N ARG A 324 2.37 17.39 -13.63
CA ARG A 324 2.82 16.93 -12.30
C ARG A 324 1.87 15.93 -11.65
N ALA A 325 0.56 16.19 -11.70
CA ALA A 325 -0.45 15.30 -11.14
C ALA A 325 -0.47 13.92 -11.85
N ARG A 326 -0.34 13.93 -13.19
CA ARG A 326 -0.32 12.72 -14.03
C ARG A 326 0.93 11.86 -13.73
N ILE A 327 2.08 12.51 -13.61
CA ILE A 327 3.35 11.82 -13.34
C ILE A 327 3.39 11.27 -11.91
N LEU A 328 2.83 11.99 -10.92
CA LEU A 328 2.67 11.45 -9.57
C LEU A 328 1.71 10.26 -9.53
N ALA A 329 0.66 10.25 -10.35
CA ALA A 329 -0.20 9.08 -10.50
C ALA A 329 0.55 7.89 -11.10
N LEU A 330 1.43 8.11 -12.10
CA LEU A 330 2.29 7.07 -12.66
C LEU A 330 3.32 6.55 -11.65
N PHE A 331 3.89 7.42 -10.82
CA PHE A 331 4.76 7.02 -9.70
C PHE A 331 4.03 6.07 -8.75
N GLN A 332 2.81 6.41 -8.37
CA GLN A 332 1.98 5.58 -7.50
C GLN A 332 1.56 4.27 -8.18
N LEU A 333 1.21 4.33 -9.46
CA LEU A 333 0.87 3.15 -10.27
C LEU A 333 2.09 2.22 -10.44
N GLY A 334 3.29 2.78 -10.60
CA GLY A 334 4.53 1.99 -10.63
C GLY A 334 4.68 1.17 -9.35
N PHE A 335 4.56 1.79 -8.20
CA PHE A 335 4.63 1.12 -6.90
C PHE A 335 3.52 0.07 -6.70
N MET A 336 2.26 0.45 -6.90
CA MET A 336 1.12 -0.44 -6.67
C MET A 336 1.00 -1.53 -7.75
N GLY A 337 1.38 -1.22 -9.01
CA GLY A 337 1.26 -2.15 -10.13
C GLY A 337 2.21 -3.35 -10.04
N GLY A 338 3.37 -3.16 -9.43
CA GLY A 338 4.32 -4.25 -9.17
C GLY A 338 3.89 -5.23 -8.08
N ALA A 339 3.12 -4.76 -7.09
CA ALA A 339 2.81 -5.53 -5.89
C ALA A 339 2.02 -6.84 -6.14
N PRO A 340 0.97 -6.90 -6.99
CA PRO A 340 0.29 -8.17 -7.28
C PRO A 340 1.18 -9.18 -8.01
N ILE A 341 2.03 -8.69 -8.93
CA ILE A 341 3.00 -9.53 -9.63
C ILE A 341 3.99 -10.10 -8.61
N GLY A 342 4.51 -9.23 -7.74
CA GLY A 342 5.40 -9.62 -6.66
C GLY A 342 4.78 -10.62 -5.71
N ALA A 343 3.51 -10.46 -5.34
CA ALA A 343 2.79 -11.39 -4.48
C ALA A 343 2.71 -12.80 -5.08
N LEU A 344 2.41 -12.91 -6.38
CA LEU A 344 2.39 -14.20 -7.07
C LEU A 344 3.79 -14.83 -7.15
N VAL A 345 4.77 -14.05 -7.61
CA VAL A 345 6.16 -14.52 -7.76
C VAL A 345 6.71 -14.98 -6.40
N MET A 346 6.50 -14.19 -5.34
CA MET A 346 6.97 -14.54 -4.00
C MET A 346 6.25 -15.74 -3.43
N GLY A 347 4.93 -15.86 -3.64
CA GLY A 347 4.17 -17.01 -3.21
C GLY A 347 4.65 -18.31 -3.87
N TYR A 348 4.86 -18.27 -5.19
CA TYR A 348 5.38 -19.41 -5.94
C TYR A 348 6.81 -19.77 -5.51
N LEU A 349 7.70 -18.77 -5.43
CA LEU A 349 9.09 -18.96 -5.03
C LEU A 349 9.20 -19.53 -3.61
N ALA A 350 8.45 -18.99 -2.65
CA ALA A 350 8.43 -19.50 -1.29
C ALA A 350 7.87 -20.94 -1.20
N GLY A 351 6.99 -21.33 -2.14
CA GLY A 351 6.51 -22.70 -2.27
C GLY A 351 7.57 -23.67 -2.76
N LEU A 352 8.52 -23.22 -3.59
CA LEU A 352 9.59 -24.05 -4.17
C LEU A 352 10.77 -24.21 -3.21
N VAL A 353 11.26 -23.11 -2.65
CA VAL A 353 12.52 -23.09 -1.90
C VAL A 353 12.34 -22.91 -0.39
N GLY A 354 11.10 -22.71 0.06
CA GLY A 354 10.78 -22.34 1.44
C GLY A 354 10.79 -20.83 1.68
N PRO A 355 10.11 -20.36 2.75
CA PRO A 355 9.89 -18.92 2.96
C PRO A 355 11.17 -18.15 3.31
N ARG A 356 12.13 -18.72 4.07
CA ARG A 356 13.39 -18.06 4.42
C ARG A 356 14.30 -17.89 3.21
N PRO A 357 14.70 -18.94 2.47
CA PRO A 357 15.54 -18.79 1.27
C PRO A 357 14.89 -17.93 0.20
N ALA A 358 13.55 -17.93 0.09
CA ALA A 358 12.83 -17.12 -0.87
C ALA A 358 13.08 -15.61 -0.70
N ALA A 359 13.45 -15.13 0.49
CA ALA A 359 13.74 -13.72 0.74
C ALA A 359 15.00 -13.21 0.03
N VAL A 360 15.97 -14.09 -0.27
CA VAL A 360 17.24 -13.72 -0.91
C VAL A 360 17.06 -13.35 -2.38
N TYR A 361 16.18 -14.03 -3.10
CA TYR A 361 16.01 -13.83 -4.55
C TYR A 361 15.54 -12.42 -4.91
N PRO A 362 14.47 -11.88 -4.31
CA PRO A 362 14.04 -10.51 -4.61
C PRO A 362 15.04 -9.47 -4.11
N ALA A 363 15.80 -9.74 -3.05
CA ALA A 363 16.91 -8.89 -2.61
C ALA A 363 17.99 -8.82 -3.70
N GLY A 364 18.43 -9.97 -4.23
CA GLY A 364 19.38 -10.03 -5.34
C GLY A 364 18.86 -9.35 -6.62
N ALA A 365 17.59 -9.59 -6.96
CA ALA A 365 16.95 -8.93 -8.11
C ALA A 365 16.90 -7.40 -7.93
N MET A 366 16.61 -6.89 -6.72
CA MET A 366 16.65 -5.47 -6.44
C MET A 366 18.06 -4.90 -6.60
N ILE A 367 19.10 -5.59 -6.13
CA ILE A 367 20.50 -5.18 -6.33
C ILE A 367 20.84 -5.11 -7.82
N LEU A 368 20.40 -6.07 -8.64
CA LEU A 368 20.60 -6.01 -10.10
C LEU A 368 19.91 -4.80 -10.73
N VAL A 369 18.69 -4.46 -10.30
CA VAL A 369 18.00 -3.24 -10.74
C VAL A 369 18.79 -2.00 -10.32
N LEU A 370 19.30 -1.95 -9.10
CA LEU A 370 20.10 -0.82 -8.61
C LEU A 370 21.40 -0.65 -9.38
N LEU A 371 22.09 -1.74 -9.71
CA LEU A 371 23.30 -1.71 -10.55
C LEU A 371 22.94 -1.21 -11.96
N PHE A 372 21.87 -1.72 -12.55
CA PHE A 372 21.39 -1.22 -13.84
C PHE A 372 21.12 0.28 -13.80
N LEU A 373 20.41 0.77 -12.79
CA LEU A 373 20.10 2.20 -12.63
C LEU A 373 21.37 3.03 -12.36
N LEU A 374 22.35 2.50 -11.62
CA LEU A 374 23.61 3.17 -11.35
C LEU A 374 24.42 3.43 -12.62
N PHE A 375 24.50 2.42 -13.51
CA PHE A 375 25.30 2.50 -14.73
C PHE A 375 24.56 3.13 -15.91
N ARG A 376 23.24 3.00 -15.97
CA ARG A 376 22.43 3.42 -17.13
C ARG A 376 21.60 4.66 -16.89
N SER A 377 21.57 5.20 -15.68
CA SER A 377 20.79 6.40 -15.36
C SER A 377 21.60 7.40 -14.56
N GLY A 378 21.18 8.68 -14.60
CA GLY A 378 21.74 9.73 -13.77
C GLY A 378 21.19 9.79 -12.34
N LEU A 379 20.43 8.78 -11.89
CA LEU A 379 19.71 8.80 -10.61
C LEU A 379 20.64 9.07 -9.42
N TRP A 380 21.81 8.44 -9.39
CA TRP A 380 22.81 8.64 -8.33
C TRP A 380 23.27 10.10 -8.18
N ARG A 381 23.27 10.86 -9.27
CA ARG A 381 23.72 12.25 -9.33
C ARG A 381 22.60 13.27 -9.15
N GLN A 382 21.36 12.83 -9.05
CA GLN A 382 20.22 13.73 -8.91
C GLN A 382 20.20 14.40 -7.54
N GLU A 383 20.14 15.72 -7.59
CA GLU A 383 20.03 16.60 -6.42
C GLU A 383 18.58 17.14 -6.34
N ALA A 384 18.12 17.37 -5.10
CA ALA A 384 16.92 18.13 -4.83
C ALA A 384 17.31 19.61 -4.85
N SER A 385 17.40 20.21 -6.05
CA SER A 385 17.62 21.64 -6.26
C SER A 385 16.33 22.32 -6.69
#